data_a0e64e5fce25d3cd0522a20481d91182
#
_entry.id   a0e64e5fce25d3cd0522a20481d91182
#
_cell.length_a   1.000
_cell.length_b   1.000
_cell.length_c   1.000
_cell.angle_alpha   90.00
_cell.angle_beta   90.00
_cell.angle_gamma   90.00
#
_symmetry.space_group_name_H-M   'P 1'
#
loop_
_entity.id
_entity.type
_entity.pdbx_description
1 polymer ?
#
loop_
_entity_poly.entity_id
_entity_poly.type
_entity_poly.pdbx_seq_one_letter_code
_entity_poly.pdbx_strand_id
1 'polypeptide(L)' 'MRMLITGGLAARADGVFNTDILIEGGRILELGERLHEAQQPEGTEIV' A
#
# COMPACT_ATOMS: atom_id res chain seq x y z
N MET A 1 1.94 -4.94 13.35
CA MET A 1 1.71 -5.76 12.14
C MET A 1 1.83 -4.88 10.91
N ARG A 2 2.53 -5.32 9.92
CA ARG A 2 2.66 -4.60 8.66
C ARG A 2 1.86 -5.31 7.57
N MET A 3 1.14 -4.54 6.78
CA MET A 3 0.32 -5.07 5.69
C MET A 3 0.56 -4.25 4.44
N LEU A 4 0.74 -4.94 3.33
CA LEU A 4 0.83 -4.30 2.02
C LEU A 4 -0.39 -4.71 1.20
N ILE A 5 -1.22 -3.73 0.87
CA ILE A 5 -2.39 -3.96 0.02
C ILE A 5 -2.02 -3.57 -1.40
N THR A 6 -2.13 -4.52 -2.32
CA THR A 6 -1.76 -4.30 -3.71
C THR A 6 -3.01 -4.13 -4.58
N GLY A 7 -2.89 -3.33 -5.62
CA GLY A 7 -3.99 -3.14 -6.56
C GLY A 7 -5.17 -2.36 -6.00
N GLY A 8 -4.93 -1.54 -4.99
CA GLY A 8 -6.00 -0.71 -4.43
C GLY A 8 -6.33 0.48 -5.31
N LEU A 9 -7.49 1.08 -5.07
CA LEU A 9 -7.92 2.31 -5.74
C LEU A 9 -7.95 3.44 -4.73
N ALA A 10 -7.33 4.55 -5.08
CA ALA A 10 -7.36 5.76 -4.27
C ALA A 10 -8.04 6.87 -5.06
N ALA A 11 -9.03 7.52 -4.45
CA ALA A 11 -9.73 8.63 -5.05
C ALA A 11 -9.09 9.95 -4.62
N ARG A 12 -8.84 10.81 -5.59
CA ARG A 12 -8.30 12.15 -5.37
C ARG A 12 -9.16 13.15 -6.09
N ALA A 13 -8.93 14.43 -5.83
CA ALA A 13 -9.67 15.51 -6.47
C ALA A 13 -9.53 15.49 -8.01
N ASP A 14 -8.41 15.02 -8.52
CA ASP A 14 -8.11 14.97 -9.94
C ASP A 14 -8.35 13.59 -10.58
N GLY A 15 -8.95 12.64 -9.86
CA GLY A 15 -9.29 11.35 -10.42
C GLY A 15 -9.13 10.18 -9.46
N VAL A 16 -9.19 8.98 -10.03
CA VAL A 16 -9.01 7.73 -9.30
C VAL A 16 -7.76 7.05 -9.83
N PHE A 17 -6.92 6.58 -8.93
CA PHE A 17 -5.62 5.99 -9.27
C PHE A 17 -5.47 4.62 -8.63
N ASN A 18 -4.82 3.71 -9.36
CA ASN A 18 -4.37 2.45 -8.77
C ASN A 18 -3.16 2.74 -7.89
N THR A 19 -3.17 2.21 -6.68
CA THR A 19 -2.07 2.43 -5.76
C THR A 19 -1.92 1.24 -4.82
N ASP A 20 -0.69 1.00 -4.37
CA ASP A 20 -0.45 0.07 -3.30
C ASP A 20 -0.47 0.86 -1.99
N ILE A 21 -0.91 0.23 -0.92
CA ILE A 21 -1.06 0.86 0.38
C ILE A 21 -0.28 0.07 1.41
N LEU A 22 0.68 0.73 2.06
CA LEU A 22 1.45 0.11 3.13
C LEU A 22 0.92 0.59 4.48
N ILE A 23 0.52 -0.36 5.31
CA ILE A 23 -0.09 -0.08 6.61
C ILE A 23 0.74 -0.74 7.71
N GLU A 24 0.95 -0.02 8.80
CA GLU A 24 1.58 -0.58 9.98
C GLU A 24 0.95 0.02 11.25
N GLY A 25 0.59 -0.85 12.17
CA GLY A 25 0.00 -0.42 13.44
C GLY A 25 -1.30 0.37 13.29
N GLY A 26 -2.07 0.07 12.25
CA GLY A 26 -3.32 0.78 11.98
C GLY A 26 -3.13 2.12 11.28
N ARG A 27 -1.92 2.43 10.83
CA ARG A 27 -1.62 3.68 10.14
C ARG A 27 -1.14 3.42 8.73
N ILE A 28 -1.52 4.29 7.81
CA ILE A 28 -1.00 4.25 6.46
C ILE A 28 0.39 4.89 6.47
N LEU A 29 1.42 4.08 6.15
CA LEU A 29 2.79 4.57 6.09
C LEU A 29 3.12 5.18 4.76
N GLU A 30 2.61 4.60 3.68
CA GLU A 30 2.99 5.02 2.35
C GLU A 30 1.93 4.62 1.34
N LEU A 31 1.77 5.44 0.30
CA LEU A 31 0.96 5.16 -0.86
C LEU A 31 1.86 5.26 -2.08
N GLY A 32 1.76 4.30 -2.98
CA GLY A 32 2.59 4.33 -4.18
C GLY A 32 2.17 3.27 -5.18
N GLU A 33 2.50 3.49 -6.43
CA GLU A 33 2.09 2.58 -7.51
C GLU A 33 2.94 1.31 -7.57
N ARG A 34 4.10 1.31 -6.94
CA ARG A 34 5.07 0.22 -7.07
C ARG A 34 5.58 -0.31 -5.74
N LEU A 35 4.81 -0.16 -4.69
CA LEU A 35 5.23 -0.68 -3.38
C LEU A 35 5.36 -2.21 -3.40
N HIS A 36 4.58 -2.87 -4.25
CA HIS A 36 4.65 -4.32 -4.40
C HIS A 36 5.99 -4.80 -4.99
N GLU A 37 6.72 -3.92 -5.65
CA GLU A 37 8.04 -4.22 -6.21
C GLU A 37 9.15 -4.06 -5.18
N ALA A 38 8.87 -3.35 -4.09
CA ALA A 38 9.85 -3.14 -3.04
C ALA A 38 9.91 -4.36 -2.12
N GLN A 39 11.12 -4.68 -1.66
CA GLN A 39 11.30 -5.76 -0.71
C GLN A 39 10.74 -5.34 0.65
N GLN A 40 9.83 -6.12 1.18
CA GLN A 40 9.22 -5.84 2.47
C GLN A 40 9.90 -6.65 3.57
N PRO A 41 9.89 -6.15 4.82
CA PRO A 41 10.41 -6.91 5.94
C PRO A 41 9.69 -8.25 6.12
N GLU A 42 10.40 -9.21 6.68
CA GLU A 42 9.80 -10.49 7.00
C GLU A 42 8.60 -10.30 7.93
N GLY A 43 7.55 -11.06 7.67
CA GLY A 43 6.32 -10.94 8.45
C GLY A 43 5.31 -9.94 7.89
N THR A 44 5.64 -9.26 6.80
CA THR A 44 4.68 -8.37 6.13
C THR A 44 3.59 -9.21 5.45
N GLU A 45 2.33 -8.91 5.76
CA GLU A 45 1.21 -9.56 5.10
C GLU A 45 0.93 -8.85 3.77
N ILE A 46 0.78 -9.62 2.70
CA ILE A 46 0.49 -9.08 1.38
C ILE A 46 -0.91 -9.50 0.96
N VAL A 47 -1.70 -8.51 0.59
CA VAL A 47 -3.09 -8.70 0.19
C VAL A 47 -3.29 -8.34 -1.27
#